data_c71ff2e0372041ef5511b8f1af8c0993
#
_entry.id   c71ff2e0372041ef5511b8f1af8c0993
#
_cell.length_a   1.000
_cell.length_b   1.000
_cell.length_c   1.000
_cell.angle_alpha   90.00
_cell.angle_beta   90.00
_cell.angle_gamma   90.00
#
_symmetry.space_group_name_H-M   'P 1'
#
loop_
_entity.id
_entity.type
_entity.pdbx_description
1 polymer ?
#
loop_
_entity_poly.entity_id
_entity_poly.type
_entity_poly.pdbx_seq_one_letter_code
_entity_poly.pdbx_strand_id
1 'polypeptide(L)'
;MLSIDLTGKRALVAGVADDGGFGFAITKALAEAGASVCVGTWPPALGIFETLLRRGKLDASLALSDGRKLEFERIYALDADFDTLEDAPEEVRAQKRYRDRGDFSIEGVANQLREDFGEGSLDVVVHSLANGPE
;
A
#
# COMPACT_ATOMS: atom_id res chain seq x y z
N MET A 1 -0.53 -4.61 -29.59
CA MET A 1 -0.18 -4.51 -28.16
C MET A 1 -0.68 -3.18 -27.60
N LEU A 2 -1.37 -3.23 -26.50
CA LEU A 2 -1.81 -2.00 -25.82
C LEU A 2 -0.65 -1.38 -25.05
N SER A 3 -0.35 -0.12 -25.32
CA SER A 3 0.68 0.64 -24.61
C SER A 3 0.01 1.64 -23.67
N ILE A 4 0.37 1.58 -22.41
CA ILE A 4 -0.16 2.48 -21.36
C ILE A 4 1.00 3.25 -20.75
N ASP A 5 0.91 4.57 -20.73
CA ASP A 5 1.88 5.46 -20.11
C ASP A 5 1.22 6.18 -18.94
N LEU A 6 1.68 5.87 -17.72
CA LEU A 6 1.21 6.49 -16.48
C LEU A 6 2.26 7.39 -15.86
N THR A 7 3.24 7.85 -16.64
CA THR A 7 4.25 8.78 -16.15
C THR A 7 3.60 10.03 -15.55
N GLY A 8 4.03 10.41 -14.35
CA GLY A 8 3.46 11.53 -13.61
C GLY A 8 2.18 11.25 -12.86
N LYS A 9 1.65 10.03 -12.95
CA LYS A 9 0.46 9.61 -12.21
C LYS A 9 0.85 8.94 -10.90
N ARG A 10 0.03 9.11 -9.88
CA ARG A 10 0.21 8.48 -8.56
C ARG A 10 -0.92 7.52 -8.29
N ALA A 11 -0.56 6.33 -7.86
CA ALA A 11 -1.51 5.27 -7.54
C ALA A 11 -1.39 4.86 -6.07
N LEU A 12 -2.52 4.50 -5.47
CA LEU A 12 -2.58 3.80 -4.20
C LEU A 12 -3.17 2.42 -4.45
N VAL A 13 -2.43 1.38 -4.07
CA VAL A 13 -2.93 0.00 -4.11
C VAL A 13 -3.17 -0.46 -2.68
N ALA A 14 -4.43 -0.62 -2.31
CA ALA A 14 -4.82 -1.14 -1.01
C ALA A 14 -4.83 -2.67 -1.06
N GLY A 15 -4.03 -3.30 -0.21
CA GLY A 15 -3.98 -4.77 -0.14
C GLY A 15 -2.69 -5.37 -0.66
N VAL A 16 -1.54 -4.85 -0.24
CA VAL A 16 -0.22 -5.42 -0.54
C VAL A 16 0.43 -5.85 0.77
N ALA A 17 0.84 -7.10 0.87
CA ALA A 17 1.46 -7.65 2.08
C ALA A 17 2.71 -8.48 1.78
N ASP A 18 2.87 -8.92 0.53
CA ASP A 18 4.01 -9.69 0.05
C ASP A 18 4.06 -9.61 -1.48
N ASP A 19 4.94 -10.40 -2.10
CA ASP A 19 5.10 -10.44 -3.55
C ASP A 19 4.24 -11.53 -4.24
N GLY A 20 3.44 -12.26 -3.49
CA GLY A 20 2.64 -13.38 -4.01
C GLY A 20 1.19 -13.05 -4.33
N GLY A 21 0.72 -11.85 -3.97
CA GLY A 21 -0.69 -11.49 -4.11
C GLY A 21 -1.01 -10.67 -5.36
N PHE A 22 -2.29 -10.52 -5.63
CA PHE A 22 -2.77 -9.70 -6.75
C PHE A 22 -2.38 -8.23 -6.60
N GLY A 23 -2.42 -7.70 -5.36
CA GLY A 23 -2.05 -6.31 -5.09
C GLY A 23 -0.62 -6.00 -5.51
N PHE A 24 0.31 -6.89 -5.22
CA PHE A 24 1.70 -6.74 -5.65
C PHE A 24 1.83 -6.78 -7.17
N ALA A 25 1.16 -7.73 -7.83
CA ALA A 25 1.20 -7.83 -9.29
C ALA A 25 0.64 -6.58 -9.97
N ILE A 26 -0.45 -6.03 -9.44
CA ILE A 26 -1.04 -4.79 -9.94
C ILE A 26 -0.10 -3.61 -9.71
N THR A 27 0.50 -3.51 -8.51
CA THR A 27 1.47 -2.47 -8.19
C THR A 27 2.65 -2.49 -9.16
N LYS A 28 3.17 -3.68 -9.44
CA LYS A 28 4.27 -3.85 -10.38
C LYS A 28 3.88 -3.43 -11.79
N ALA A 29 2.68 -3.79 -12.24
CA ALA A 29 2.18 -3.38 -13.55
C ALA A 29 2.03 -1.87 -13.67
N LEU A 30 1.54 -1.20 -12.63
CA LEU A 30 1.43 0.26 -12.59
C LEU A 30 2.81 0.92 -12.63
N ALA A 31 3.77 0.39 -11.90
CA ALA A 31 5.15 0.90 -11.91
C ALA A 31 5.82 0.69 -13.27
N GLU A 32 5.58 -0.46 -13.92
CA GLU A 32 6.06 -0.71 -15.28
C GLU A 32 5.52 0.32 -16.28
N ALA A 33 4.29 0.80 -16.05
CA ALA A 33 3.68 1.82 -16.88
C ALA A 33 4.15 3.25 -16.52
N GLY A 34 5.00 3.40 -15.51
CA GLY A 34 5.60 4.68 -15.13
C GLY A 34 4.95 5.39 -13.95
N ALA A 35 3.93 4.81 -13.32
CA ALA A 35 3.28 5.42 -12.17
C ALA A 35 4.17 5.41 -10.93
N SER A 36 4.03 6.44 -10.10
CA SER A 36 4.51 6.41 -8.72
C SER A 36 3.50 5.66 -7.87
N VAL A 37 3.93 4.66 -7.10
CA VAL A 37 3.01 3.80 -6.38
C VAL A 37 3.18 3.90 -4.87
N CYS A 38 2.04 4.05 -4.19
CA CYS A 38 1.91 3.89 -2.75
C CYS A 38 1.08 2.64 -2.49
N VAL A 39 1.33 1.98 -1.38
CA VAL A 39 0.56 0.79 -1.00
C VAL A 39 -0.02 0.93 0.40
N GLY A 40 -1.16 0.30 0.61
CA GLY A 40 -1.77 0.12 1.92
C GLY A 40 -1.61 -1.32 2.35
N THR A 41 -1.06 -1.52 3.54
CA THR A 41 -0.77 -2.85 4.08
C THR A 41 -1.47 -3.04 5.41
N TRP A 42 -2.12 -4.19 5.55
CA TRP A 42 -2.80 -4.58 6.78
C TRP A 42 -1.81 -4.58 7.95
N PRO A 43 -2.11 -3.91 9.08
CA PRO A 43 -1.15 -3.77 10.16
C PRO A 43 -0.54 -5.07 10.67
N PRO A 44 -1.29 -6.18 10.83
CA PRO A 44 -0.67 -7.45 11.24
C PRO A 44 0.38 -8.00 10.28
N ALA A 45 0.33 -7.64 9.00
CA ALA A 45 1.29 -8.09 7.99
C ALA A 45 2.41 -7.08 7.73
N LEU A 46 2.23 -5.84 8.15
CA LEU A 46 3.11 -4.72 7.76
C LEU A 46 4.55 -4.91 8.26
N GLY A 47 4.73 -5.32 9.49
CA GLY A 47 6.08 -5.52 10.04
C GLY A 47 6.86 -6.60 9.31
N ILE A 48 6.20 -7.68 8.90
CA ILE A 48 6.80 -8.75 8.12
C ILE A 48 7.17 -8.23 6.73
N PHE A 49 6.27 -7.51 6.09
CA PHE A 49 6.50 -6.93 4.76
C PHE A 49 7.70 -5.97 4.78
N GLU A 50 7.74 -5.04 5.75
CA GLU A 50 8.85 -4.11 5.93
C GLU A 50 10.19 -4.84 6.14
N THR A 51 10.17 -5.92 6.93
CA THR A 51 11.37 -6.72 7.19
C THR A 51 11.87 -7.42 5.92
N LEU A 52 10.96 -8.01 5.13
CA LEU A 52 11.31 -8.66 3.87
C LEU A 52 11.93 -7.66 2.89
N LEU A 53 11.36 -6.47 2.79
CA LEU A 53 11.89 -5.39 1.95
C LEU A 53 13.30 -4.98 2.40
N ARG A 54 13.48 -4.73 3.69
CA ARG A 54 14.76 -4.29 4.25
C ARG A 54 15.86 -5.33 4.07
N ARG A 55 15.52 -6.61 4.16
CA ARG A 55 16.48 -7.72 4.02
C ARG A 55 16.74 -8.13 2.58
N GLY A 56 16.13 -7.47 1.61
CA GLY A 56 16.31 -7.78 0.20
C GLY A 56 15.66 -9.09 -0.25
N LYS A 57 14.75 -9.64 0.54
CA LYS A 57 14.08 -10.92 0.22
C LYS A 57 13.10 -10.82 -0.94
N LEU A 58 12.68 -9.60 -1.29
CA LEU A 58 11.74 -9.34 -2.38
C LEU A 58 12.44 -8.75 -3.61
N ASP A 59 13.77 -8.60 -3.60
CA ASP A 59 14.49 -7.89 -4.65
C ASP A 59 14.25 -8.46 -6.04
N ALA A 60 14.21 -9.79 -6.18
CA ALA A 60 13.95 -10.42 -7.48
C ALA A 60 12.56 -10.06 -8.02
N SER A 61 11.55 -10.02 -7.14
CA SER A 61 10.18 -9.66 -7.51
C SER A 61 10.02 -8.17 -7.81
N LEU A 62 10.87 -7.33 -7.21
CA LEU A 62 10.84 -5.88 -7.42
C LEU A 62 11.51 -5.44 -8.72
N ALA A 63 12.26 -6.32 -9.39
CA ALA A 63 12.93 -5.98 -10.63
C ALA A 63 11.92 -5.67 -11.74
N LEU A 64 12.06 -4.51 -12.37
CA LEU A 64 11.23 -4.10 -13.49
C LEU A 64 11.90 -4.49 -14.81
N SER A 65 11.12 -4.55 -15.88
CA SER A 65 11.58 -5.01 -17.20
C SER A 65 12.66 -4.12 -17.81
N ASP A 66 12.73 -2.84 -17.41
CA ASP A 66 13.73 -1.88 -17.90
C ASP A 66 15.02 -1.85 -17.07
N GLY A 67 15.17 -2.76 -16.12
CA GLY A 67 16.33 -2.83 -15.23
C GLY A 67 16.20 -2.01 -13.96
N ARG A 68 15.17 -1.17 -13.82
CA ARG A 68 14.91 -0.44 -12.58
C ARG A 68 14.38 -1.41 -11.52
N LYS A 69 14.43 -0.97 -10.28
CA LYS A 69 13.83 -1.67 -9.15
C LYS A 69 12.59 -0.90 -8.72
N LEU A 70 11.48 -1.60 -8.52
CA LEU A 70 10.27 -1.00 -7.97
C LEU A 70 10.57 -0.46 -6.58
N GLU A 71 10.24 0.82 -6.37
CA GLU A 71 10.30 1.47 -5.06
C GLU A 71 8.90 1.96 -4.72
N PHE A 72 8.44 1.63 -3.51
CA PHE A 72 7.17 2.16 -3.02
C PHE A 72 7.41 3.60 -2.56
N GLU A 73 6.67 4.55 -3.11
CA GLU A 73 6.78 5.95 -2.72
C GLU A 73 6.39 6.13 -1.25
N ARG A 74 5.35 5.42 -0.82
CA ARG A 74 4.94 5.30 0.59
C ARG A 74 4.30 3.95 0.83
N ILE A 75 4.43 3.46 2.06
CA ILE A 75 3.73 2.28 2.56
C ILE A 75 2.92 2.72 3.77
N TYR A 76 1.60 2.65 3.64
CA TYR A 76 0.68 3.05 4.72
C TYR A 76 0.13 1.82 5.44
N ALA A 77 0.00 1.92 6.76
CA ALA A 77 -0.77 0.97 7.53
C ALA A 77 -2.26 1.22 7.23
N LEU A 78 -2.95 0.21 6.77
CA LEU A 78 -4.37 0.32 6.39
C LEU A 78 -5.14 -0.92 6.83
N ASP A 79 -6.14 -0.69 7.69
CA ASP A 79 -7.18 -1.68 7.96
C ASP A 79 -8.51 -1.13 7.46
N ALA A 80 -8.95 -1.64 6.33
CA ALA A 80 -10.15 -1.14 5.64
C ALA A 80 -11.46 -1.55 6.30
N ASP A 81 -11.42 -2.31 7.39
CA ASP A 81 -12.60 -2.57 8.22
C ASP A 81 -13.05 -1.32 8.98
N PHE A 82 -12.18 -0.32 9.09
CA PHE A 82 -12.45 0.87 9.90
C PHE A 82 -12.40 2.13 9.02
N ASP A 83 -13.54 2.81 8.92
CA ASP A 83 -13.62 4.09 8.20
C ASP A 83 -12.83 5.18 8.93
N THR A 84 -12.96 5.21 10.26
CA THR A 84 -12.22 6.14 11.14
C THR A 84 -11.52 5.36 12.24
N LEU A 85 -10.55 5.99 12.90
CA LEU A 85 -9.84 5.35 14.00
C LEU A 85 -10.76 4.99 15.17
N GLU A 86 -11.77 5.83 15.42
CA GLU A 86 -12.76 5.59 16.48
C GLU A 86 -13.60 4.33 16.23
N ASP A 87 -13.76 3.92 14.98
CA ASP A 87 -14.48 2.69 14.63
C ASP A 87 -13.71 1.44 15.06
N ALA A 88 -12.39 1.54 15.24
CA ALA A 88 -11.58 0.43 15.71
C ALA A 88 -11.76 0.25 17.22
N PRO A 89 -12.16 -0.96 17.69
CA PRO A 89 -12.26 -1.23 19.11
C PRO A 89 -10.93 -0.98 19.84
N GLU A 90 -11.01 -0.54 21.09
CA GLU A 90 -9.81 -0.27 21.89
C GLU A 90 -8.88 -1.48 21.99
N GLU A 91 -9.44 -2.68 22.10
CA GLU A 91 -8.68 -3.93 22.12
C GLU A 91 -7.89 -4.17 20.83
N VAL A 92 -8.39 -3.71 19.66
CA VAL A 92 -7.65 -3.75 18.40
C VAL A 92 -6.52 -2.73 18.43
N ARG A 93 -6.83 -1.49 18.79
CA ARG A 93 -5.84 -0.40 18.85
C ARG A 93 -4.71 -0.68 19.83
N ALA A 94 -4.98 -1.43 20.89
CA ALA A 94 -4.00 -1.80 21.90
C ALA A 94 -3.08 -2.95 21.48
N GLN A 95 -3.43 -3.70 20.44
CA GLN A 95 -2.61 -4.80 19.96
C GLN A 95 -1.26 -4.30 19.44
N LYS A 96 -0.20 -5.08 19.71
CA LYS A 96 1.16 -4.70 19.40
C LYS A 96 1.37 -4.29 17.94
N ARG A 97 0.69 -4.97 17.01
CA ARG A 97 0.84 -4.72 15.57
C ARG A 97 0.08 -3.49 15.07
N TYR A 98 -0.82 -2.95 15.87
CA TYR A 98 -1.62 -1.77 15.55
C TYR A 98 -1.18 -0.51 16.28
N ARG A 99 -0.82 -0.62 17.56
CA ARG A 99 -0.67 0.52 18.45
C ARG A 99 0.35 1.58 18.02
N ASP A 100 1.37 1.18 17.28
CA ASP A 100 2.45 2.08 16.85
C ASP A 100 2.32 2.51 15.39
N ARG A 101 1.16 2.24 14.77
CA ARG A 101 0.93 2.53 13.35
C ARG A 101 0.16 3.80 13.08
N GLY A 102 -0.15 4.58 14.11
CA GLY A 102 -0.91 5.81 13.97
C GLY A 102 -2.36 5.53 13.55
N ASP A 103 -2.89 6.37 12.68
CA ASP A 103 -4.26 6.20 12.18
C ASP A 103 -4.25 5.29 10.95
N PHE A 104 -4.56 4.02 11.16
CA PHE A 104 -4.60 2.98 10.14
C PHE A 104 -5.99 2.85 9.47
N SER A 105 -6.93 3.75 9.79
CA SER A 105 -8.26 3.75 9.17
C SER A 105 -8.21 4.27 7.73
N ILE A 106 -9.29 4.10 7.00
CA ILE A 106 -9.43 4.65 5.64
C ILE A 106 -9.23 6.16 5.66
N GLU A 107 -9.90 6.86 6.58
CA GLU A 107 -9.73 8.31 6.75
C GLU A 107 -8.29 8.68 7.08
N GLY A 108 -7.63 7.88 7.94
CA GLY A 108 -6.24 8.10 8.32
C GLY A 108 -5.29 8.05 7.14
N VAL A 109 -5.45 7.06 6.26
CA VAL A 109 -4.63 6.94 5.05
C VAL A 109 -4.90 8.10 4.09
N ALA A 110 -6.17 8.49 3.93
CA ALA A 110 -6.52 9.64 3.09
C ALA A 110 -5.86 10.93 3.60
N ASN A 111 -5.85 11.14 4.91
CA ASN A 111 -5.22 12.30 5.53
C ASN A 111 -3.69 12.27 5.37
N GLN A 112 -3.06 11.10 5.52
CA GLN A 112 -1.62 10.95 5.32
C GLN A 112 -1.22 11.23 3.88
N LEU A 113 -2.00 10.76 2.92
CA LEU A 113 -1.78 11.06 1.50
C LEU A 113 -1.86 12.56 1.23
N ARG A 114 -2.84 13.23 1.82
CA ARG A 114 -2.99 14.69 1.69
C ARG A 114 -1.79 15.42 2.28
N GLU A 115 -1.32 15.01 3.44
CA GLU A 115 -0.14 15.60 4.08
C GLU A 115 1.13 15.36 3.27
N ASP A 116 1.30 14.15 2.73
CA ASP A 116 2.51 13.79 2.01
C ASP A 116 2.59 14.43 0.63
N PHE A 117 1.47 14.56 -0.08
CA PHE A 117 1.46 14.95 -1.49
C PHE A 117 0.52 16.09 -1.86
N GLY A 118 -0.31 16.56 -0.94
CA GLY A 118 -1.31 17.59 -1.20
C GLY A 118 -2.64 17.04 -1.71
N GLU A 119 -3.65 17.89 -1.75
CA GLU A 119 -4.98 17.53 -2.24
C GLU A 119 -4.96 17.24 -3.74
N GLY A 120 -5.80 16.30 -4.17
CA GLY A 120 -5.94 15.96 -5.58
C GLY A 120 -4.72 15.30 -6.20
N SER A 121 -3.79 14.80 -5.40
CA SER A 121 -2.54 14.21 -5.88
C SER A 121 -2.66 12.75 -6.30
N LEU A 122 -3.77 12.09 -5.97
CA LEU A 122 -3.97 10.66 -6.24
C LEU A 122 -4.80 10.48 -7.51
N ASP A 123 -4.25 9.77 -8.49
CA ASP A 123 -4.89 9.57 -9.79
C ASP A 123 -5.57 8.21 -9.89
N VAL A 124 -5.04 7.19 -9.23
CA VAL A 124 -5.51 5.80 -9.34
C VAL A 124 -5.64 5.20 -7.94
N VAL A 125 -6.78 4.59 -7.65
CA VAL A 125 -6.99 3.81 -6.43
C VAL A 125 -7.38 2.40 -6.83
N VAL A 126 -6.64 1.42 -6.31
CA VAL A 126 -6.92 0.01 -6.55
C VAL A 126 -7.31 -0.65 -5.23
N HIS A 127 -8.48 -1.24 -5.21
CA HIS A 127 -8.96 -2.05 -4.09
C HIS A 127 -8.62 -3.51 -4.36
N SER A 128 -7.64 -4.04 -3.63
CA SER A 128 -7.19 -5.43 -3.74
C SER A 128 -7.18 -6.11 -2.37
N LEU A 129 -8.31 -5.98 -1.67
CA LEU A 129 -8.48 -6.52 -0.33
C LEU A 129 -9.27 -7.82 -0.44
N ALA A 130 -8.67 -8.92 0.00
CA ALA A 130 -9.24 -10.25 -0.20
C ALA A 130 -10.19 -10.69 0.92
N ASN A 131 -10.05 -10.12 2.12
CA ASN A 131 -10.82 -10.49 3.30
C ASN A 131 -11.62 -9.28 3.77
N GLY A 132 -12.89 -9.49 3.98
CA GLY A 132 -13.76 -8.51 4.61
C GLY A 132 -14.45 -9.12 5.82
N PRO A 133 -15.15 -8.33 6.63
CA PRO A 133 -15.94 -8.85 7.73
C PRO A 133 -17.03 -9.78 7.20
N GLU A 134 -17.28 -10.88 7.92
CA GLU A 134 -18.37 -11.80 7.63
C GLU A 134 -19.72 -11.25 8.14
#